data_e54dfd4c3259b6f5036f69553cee9856
#
_entry.id   e54dfd4c3259b6f5036f69553cee9856
#
_cell.length_a   1.000
_cell.length_b   1.000
_cell.length_c   1.000
_cell.angle_alpha   90.00
_cell.angle_beta   90.00
_cell.angle_gamma   90.00
#
_symmetry.space_group_name_H-M   'P 1'
#
loop_
_entity.id
_entity.type
_entity.pdbx_description
1 polymer ?
#
loop_
_entity_poly.entity_id
_entity_poly.type
_entity_poly.pdbx_seq_one_letter_code
_entity_poly.pdbx_strand_id
1 'polypeptide(L)'
;MTTRSSLKVLRPLAVGALALALATPAVAMPLDPGTPTQQQVDAAKAATGAAAASVAAIESAYAAANVRLADLDKAAAVAAEAYNSARLALEDATAKAAESERRASGSAAEAATSAKVVRAYAAQMYQSQGGLDSLGAYLEVSGPQQLADRAAALEAIGATRRQDLDRASRTANTAAEDRRAADVARQQREAATVKAGAARVAAEAAATSAQADADRIAGEQQARLSTLATLRQTSVEVEQARQDGLARQAA
;
A
#
# COMPACT_ATOMS: atom_id res chain seq x y z
N MET A 1 -9.14 -28.70 -18.36
CA MET A 1 -8.17 -29.50 -17.58
C MET A 1 -8.35 -29.11 -16.13
N THR A 2 -9.03 -29.94 -15.40
CA THR A 2 -9.48 -29.77 -14.01
C THR A 2 -8.43 -30.34 -13.07
N THR A 3 -7.79 -29.50 -12.27
CA THR A 3 -6.96 -29.97 -11.15
C THR A 3 -7.68 -29.72 -9.83
N ARG A 4 -8.23 -30.81 -9.30
CA ARG A 4 -8.75 -30.91 -7.93
C ARG A 4 -7.57 -30.86 -6.97
N SER A 5 -7.48 -29.83 -6.14
CA SER A 5 -6.59 -29.78 -4.97
C SER A 5 -7.27 -30.40 -3.78
N SER A 6 -6.67 -31.46 -3.27
CA SER A 6 -7.07 -32.27 -2.15
C SER A 6 -7.02 -31.48 -0.84
N LEU A 7 -8.15 -31.40 -0.15
CA LEU A 7 -8.22 -30.99 1.26
C LEU A 7 -7.41 -32.01 2.10
N LYS A 8 -6.32 -31.56 2.70
CA LYS A 8 -5.65 -32.28 3.77
C LYS A 8 -6.41 -32.04 5.07
N VAL A 9 -7.03 -33.12 5.53
CA VAL A 9 -7.67 -33.23 6.84
C VAL A 9 -6.62 -32.97 7.91
N LEU A 10 -6.76 -31.87 8.63
CA LEU A 10 -5.97 -31.57 9.82
C LEU A 10 -6.52 -32.39 10.99
N ARG A 11 -5.69 -33.25 11.55
CA ARG A 11 -5.92 -34.02 12.77
C ARG A 11 -6.16 -33.05 13.94
N PRO A 12 -7.14 -33.29 14.82
CA PRO A 12 -7.27 -32.49 16.02
C PRO A 12 -6.14 -32.85 17.00
N LEU A 13 -5.30 -31.86 17.32
CA LEU A 13 -4.41 -31.92 18.46
C LEU A 13 -5.27 -31.95 19.73
N ALA A 14 -5.16 -33.03 20.49
CA ALA A 14 -5.75 -33.20 21.79
C ALA A 14 -5.25 -32.10 22.73
N VAL A 15 -6.09 -31.09 22.96
CA VAL A 15 -5.91 -30.14 24.05
C VAL A 15 -6.19 -30.91 25.32
N GLY A 16 -5.14 -31.15 26.10
CA GLY A 16 -5.22 -31.81 27.40
C GLY A 16 -6.20 -31.07 28.29
N ALA A 17 -7.32 -31.68 28.52
CA ALA A 17 -8.26 -31.27 29.56
C ALA A 17 -7.51 -31.35 30.90
N LEU A 18 -7.15 -30.18 31.44
CA LEU A 18 -6.79 -30.05 32.83
C LEU A 18 -8.10 -30.25 33.64
N ALA A 19 -8.47 -31.51 33.82
CA ALA A 19 -9.49 -31.87 34.75
C ALA A 19 -8.99 -31.49 36.15
N LEU A 20 -9.45 -30.34 36.64
CA LEU A 20 -9.39 -30.04 38.05
C LEU A 20 -10.31 -31.06 38.70
N ALA A 21 -9.75 -32.22 39.04
CA ALA A 21 -10.40 -33.17 39.91
C ALA A 21 -10.56 -32.48 41.28
N LEU A 22 -11.72 -31.91 41.50
CA LEU A 22 -12.20 -31.68 42.84
C LEU A 22 -12.36 -33.06 43.47
N ALA A 23 -11.26 -33.61 43.98
CA ALA A 23 -11.29 -34.74 44.87
C ALA A 23 -12.03 -34.27 46.10
N THR A 24 -13.32 -34.46 46.11
CA THR A 24 -14.09 -34.47 47.36
C THR A 24 -13.69 -35.72 48.10
N PRO A 25 -13.12 -35.64 49.30
CA PRO A 25 -13.01 -36.83 50.16
C PRO A 25 -14.44 -37.26 50.46
N ALA A 26 -14.85 -38.38 49.91
CA ALA A 26 -16.07 -39.07 50.32
C ALA A 26 -15.84 -39.59 51.75
N VAL A 27 -16.07 -38.74 52.71
CA VAL A 27 -16.28 -39.17 54.10
C VAL A 27 -17.72 -39.68 54.15
N ALA A 28 -17.83 -40.98 54.11
CA ALA A 28 -19.10 -41.63 54.47
C ALA A 28 -19.38 -41.32 55.94
N MET A 29 -20.18 -40.27 56.19
CA MET A 29 -20.76 -40.00 57.49
C MET A 29 -22.24 -40.51 57.51
N PRO A 30 -22.70 -41.03 58.61
CA PRO A 30 -24.08 -41.42 58.72
C PRO A 30 -25.02 -40.22 58.60
N LEU A 31 -26.07 -40.38 57.81
CA LEU A 31 -27.14 -39.42 57.59
C LEU A 31 -27.90 -39.14 58.93
N ASP A 32 -27.39 -38.18 59.67
CA ASP A 32 -28.18 -37.50 60.68
C ASP A 32 -28.60 -36.14 60.05
N PRO A 33 -29.89 -35.78 60.00
CA PRO A 33 -30.30 -34.50 59.40
C PRO A 33 -30.00 -33.33 60.35
N GLY A 34 -28.73 -33.25 60.75
CA GLY A 34 -28.22 -32.17 61.59
C GLY A 34 -27.95 -30.91 60.76
N THR A 35 -28.25 -29.76 61.31
CA THR A 35 -27.92 -28.45 60.85
C THR A 35 -26.44 -28.38 60.37
N PRO A 36 -26.12 -27.83 59.16
CA PRO A 36 -24.74 -27.68 58.67
C PRO A 36 -23.88 -27.01 59.74
N THR A 37 -22.68 -27.54 59.95
CA THR A 37 -21.71 -26.91 60.86
C THR A 37 -21.25 -25.53 60.29
N GLN A 38 -20.87 -24.64 61.20
CA GLN A 38 -20.37 -23.32 60.80
C GLN A 38 -19.21 -23.43 59.75
N GLN A 39 -18.35 -24.43 59.93
CA GLN A 39 -17.25 -24.72 59.03
C GLN A 39 -17.74 -25.13 57.62
N GLN A 40 -18.82 -25.90 57.51
CA GLN A 40 -19.45 -26.26 56.23
C GLN A 40 -20.10 -25.05 55.57
N VAL A 41 -20.73 -24.18 56.35
CA VAL A 41 -21.31 -22.92 55.84
C VAL A 41 -20.23 -21.98 55.34
N ASP A 42 -19.14 -21.86 56.07
CA ASP A 42 -18.02 -21.00 55.69
C ASP A 42 -17.28 -21.54 54.47
N ALA A 43 -17.10 -22.85 54.36
CA ALA A 43 -16.56 -23.49 53.15
C ALA A 43 -17.48 -23.30 51.93
N ALA A 44 -18.79 -23.40 52.09
CA ALA A 44 -19.75 -23.15 51.01
C ALA A 44 -19.74 -21.68 50.58
N LYS A 45 -19.66 -20.76 51.52
CA LYS A 45 -19.52 -19.31 51.22
C LYS A 45 -18.21 -19.01 50.46
N ALA A 46 -17.09 -19.60 50.90
CA ALA A 46 -15.80 -19.45 50.23
C ALA A 46 -15.84 -20.02 48.81
N ALA A 47 -16.43 -21.20 48.59
CA ALA A 47 -16.62 -21.79 47.27
C ALA A 47 -17.49 -20.93 46.36
N THR A 48 -18.59 -20.38 46.89
CA THR A 48 -19.48 -19.46 46.15
C THR A 48 -18.74 -18.17 45.78
N GLY A 49 -17.94 -17.60 46.69
CA GLY A 49 -17.11 -16.43 46.43
C GLY A 49 -16.06 -16.68 45.37
N ALA A 50 -15.39 -17.83 45.42
CA ALA A 50 -14.40 -18.22 44.39
C ALA A 50 -15.03 -18.42 43.00
N ALA A 51 -16.21 -19.04 42.94
CA ALA A 51 -16.98 -19.20 41.73
C ALA A 51 -17.41 -17.83 41.14
N ALA A 52 -17.90 -16.92 41.99
CA ALA A 52 -18.26 -15.58 41.59
C ALA A 52 -17.07 -14.78 41.03
N ALA A 53 -15.90 -14.87 41.68
CA ALA A 53 -14.66 -14.25 41.19
C ALA A 53 -14.21 -14.84 39.85
N SER A 54 -14.32 -16.14 39.66
CA SER A 54 -14.02 -16.81 38.39
C SER A 54 -14.96 -16.38 37.29
N VAL A 55 -16.24 -16.22 37.55
CA VAL A 55 -17.23 -15.69 36.59
C VAL A 55 -16.85 -14.27 36.17
N ALA A 56 -16.56 -13.36 37.12
CA ALA A 56 -16.18 -11.97 36.82
C ALA A 56 -14.91 -11.90 35.99
N ALA A 57 -13.90 -12.73 36.28
CA ALA A 57 -12.66 -12.79 35.49
C ALA A 57 -12.90 -13.25 34.04
N ILE A 58 -13.77 -14.27 33.85
CA ILE A 58 -14.10 -14.75 32.50
C ILE A 58 -14.89 -13.69 31.71
N GLU A 59 -15.85 -13.00 32.34
CA GLU A 59 -16.61 -11.91 31.71
C GLU A 59 -15.70 -10.76 31.28
N SER A 60 -14.80 -10.36 32.16
CA SER A 60 -13.78 -9.33 31.83
C SER A 60 -12.89 -9.76 30.66
N ALA A 61 -12.43 -11.00 30.67
CA ALA A 61 -11.62 -11.54 29.58
C ALA A 61 -12.40 -11.67 28.26
N TYR A 62 -13.71 -11.94 28.30
CA TYR A 62 -14.56 -11.94 27.12
C TYR A 62 -14.72 -10.52 26.54
N ALA A 63 -14.97 -9.53 27.37
CA ALA A 63 -15.04 -8.13 26.97
C ALA A 63 -13.71 -7.65 26.34
N ALA A 64 -12.58 -7.96 26.98
CA ALA A 64 -11.26 -7.64 26.44
C ALA A 64 -10.97 -8.31 25.07
N ALA A 65 -11.45 -9.53 24.88
CA ALA A 65 -11.34 -10.24 23.61
C ALA A 65 -12.12 -9.54 22.48
N ASN A 66 -13.31 -9.03 22.75
CA ASN A 66 -14.10 -8.27 21.78
C ASN A 66 -13.41 -6.95 21.38
N VAL A 67 -12.84 -6.22 22.34
CA VAL A 67 -12.05 -5.02 22.06
C VAL A 67 -10.86 -5.36 21.16
N ARG A 68 -10.16 -6.46 21.46
CA ARG A 68 -9.03 -6.91 20.66
C ARG A 68 -9.42 -7.28 19.23
N LEU A 69 -10.58 -7.90 19.01
CA LEU A 69 -11.10 -8.17 17.66
C LEU A 69 -11.33 -6.88 16.89
N ALA A 70 -11.96 -5.89 17.50
CA ALA A 70 -12.19 -4.58 16.88
C ALA A 70 -10.86 -3.86 16.52
N ASP A 71 -9.85 -3.99 17.37
CA ASP A 71 -8.50 -3.41 17.10
C ASP A 71 -7.80 -4.13 15.94
N LEU A 72 -7.95 -5.45 15.82
CA LEU A 72 -7.40 -6.23 14.71
C LEU A 72 -8.06 -5.85 13.38
N ASP A 73 -9.38 -5.74 13.34
CA ASP A 73 -10.14 -5.32 12.17
C ASP A 73 -9.71 -3.91 11.73
N LYS A 74 -9.58 -3.01 12.69
CA LYS A 74 -9.10 -1.64 12.43
C LYS A 74 -7.67 -1.63 11.88
N ALA A 75 -6.77 -2.42 12.45
CA ALA A 75 -5.38 -2.50 11.98
C ALA A 75 -5.30 -3.06 10.55
N ALA A 76 -6.08 -4.10 10.24
CA ALA A 76 -6.18 -4.66 8.90
C ALA A 76 -6.76 -3.64 7.89
N ALA A 77 -7.80 -2.89 8.28
CA ALA A 77 -8.39 -1.84 7.46
C ALA A 77 -7.38 -0.70 7.15
N VAL A 78 -6.62 -0.26 8.16
CA VAL A 78 -5.57 0.76 7.97
C VAL A 78 -4.48 0.27 7.00
N ALA A 79 -4.05 -0.98 7.11
CA ALA A 79 -3.06 -1.55 6.21
C ALA A 79 -3.60 -1.69 4.77
N ALA A 80 -4.86 -2.06 4.60
CA ALA A 80 -5.53 -2.12 3.30
C ALA A 80 -5.64 -0.72 2.66
N GLU A 81 -5.98 0.30 3.43
CA GLU A 81 -6.05 1.69 2.95
C GLU A 81 -4.67 2.22 2.56
N ALA A 82 -3.63 1.91 3.33
CA ALA A 82 -2.26 2.24 2.98
C ALA A 82 -1.83 1.60 1.65
N TYR A 83 -2.23 0.36 1.39
CA TYR A 83 -2.00 -0.30 0.11
C TYR A 83 -2.77 0.38 -1.04
N ASN A 84 -4.05 0.69 -0.86
CA ASN A 84 -4.87 1.39 -1.86
C ASN A 84 -4.26 2.75 -2.22
N SER A 85 -3.84 3.53 -1.21
CA SER A 85 -3.16 4.81 -1.39
C SER A 85 -1.85 4.67 -2.17
N ALA A 86 -1.02 3.67 -1.83
CA ALA A 86 0.22 3.41 -2.54
C ALA A 86 0.00 2.95 -3.98
N ARG A 87 -1.05 2.17 -4.26
CA ARG A 87 -1.47 1.76 -5.61
C ARG A 87 -1.88 2.95 -6.46
N LEU A 88 -2.71 3.84 -5.94
CA LEU A 88 -3.12 5.06 -6.63
C LEU A 88 -1.91 5.98 -6.92
N ALA A 89 -0.98 6.10 -5.98
CA ALA A 89 0.26 6.85 -6.18
C ALA A 89 1.14 6.24 -7.29
N LEU A 90 1.18 4.91 -7.41
CA LEU A 90 1.88 4.21 -8.49
C LEU A 90 1.19 4.44 -9.85
N GLU A 91 -0.12 4.42 -9.92
CA GLU A 91 -0.89 4.71 -11.13
C GLU A 91 -0.60 6.14 -11.62
N ASP A 92 -0.64 7.13 -10.73
CA ASP A 92 -0.32 8.53 -11.03
C ASP A 92 1.15 8.69 -11.49
N ALA A 93 2.10 8.11 -10.77
CA ALA A 93 3.52 8.16 -11.14
C ALA A 93 3.77 7.48 -12.51
N THR A 94 3.06 6.40 -12.82
CA THR A 94 3.14 5.71 -14.11
C THR A 94 2.62 6.58 -15.25
N ALA A 95 1.48 7.26 -15.06
CA ALA A 95 0.92 8.17 -16.03
C ALA A 95 1.85 9.37 -16.30
N LYS A 96 2.40 9.96 -15.24
CA LYS A 96 3.37 11.08 -15.33
C LYS A 96 4.65 10.67 -16.04
N ALA A 97 5.19 9.49 -15.77
CA ALA A 97 6.37 8.98 -16.45
C ALA A 97 6.11 8.78 -17.95
N ALA A 98 4.98 8.20 -18.33
CA ALA A 98 4.60 8.02 -19.72
C ALA A 98 4.40 9.35 -20.46
N GLU A 99 3.83 10.35 -19.80
CA GLU A 99 3.67 11.68 -20.39
C GLU A 99 5.01 12.39 -20.56
N SER A 100 5.87 12.38 -19.55
CA SER A 100 7.22 12.98 -19.62
C SER A 100 8.06 12.32 -20.70
N GLU A 101 7.99 11.01 -20.89
CA GLU A 101 8.68 10.29 -21.97
C GLU A 101 8.18 10.71 -23.36
N ARG A 102 6.87 10.85 -23.55
CA ARG A 102 6.30 11.35 -24.81
C ARG A 102 6.79 12.77 -25.11
N ARG A 103 6.82 13.65 -24.08
CA ARG A 103 7.30 15.02 -24.22
C ARG A 103 8.78 15.06 -24.60
N ALA A 104 9.63 14.30 -23.90
CA ALA A 104 11.05 14.18 -24.19
C ALA A 104 11.32 13.63 -25.60
N SER A 105 10.53 12.66 -26.05
CA SER A 105 10.63 12.13 -27.41
C SER A 105 10.24 13.16 -28.46
N GLY A 106 9.19 13.94 -28.25
CA GLY A 106 8.76 15.02 -29.13
C GLY A 106 9.80 16.13 -29.24
N SER A 107 10.28 16.66 -28.12
CA SER A 107 11.29 17.73 -28.11
C SER A 107 12.63 17.26 -28.67
N ALA A 108 13.01 15.98 -28.48
CA ALA A 108 14.20 15.41 -29.12
C ALA A 108 14.06 15.36 -30.66
N ALA A 109 12.88 15.02 -31.18
CA ALA A 109 12.61 15.02 -32.62
C ALA A 109 12.68 16.45 -33.23
N GLU A 110 12.13 17.44 -32.50
CA GLU A 110 12.23 18.85 -32.91
C GLU A 110 13.67 19.36 -32.91
N ALA A 111 14.43 19.05 -31.86
CA ALA A 111 15.86 19.39 -31.77
C ALA A 111 16.68 18.75 -32.91
N ALA A 112 16.39 17.47 -33.21
CA ALA A 112 17.05 16.77 -34.32
C ALA A 112 16.74 17.40 -35.67
N THR A 113 15.50 17.88 -35.86
CA THR A 113 15.08 18.58 -37.09
C THR A 113 15.79 19.94 -37.24
N SER A 114 15.81 20.74 -36.17
CA SER A 114 16.52 22.03 -36.14
C SER A 114 18.02 21.85 -36.34
N ALA A 115 18.63 20.85 -35.75
CA ALA A 115 20.03 20.51 -35.93
C ALA A 115 20.38 20.06 -37.37
N LYS A 116 19.44 19.44 -38.11
CA LYS A 116 19.66 19.11 -39.54
C LYS A 116 19.80 20.36 -40.39
N VAL A 117 18.99 21.41 -40.14
CA VAL A 117 19.07 22.68 -40.84
C VAL A 117 20.44 23.32 -40.64
N VAL A 118 20.92 23.39 -39.40
CA VAL A 118 22.25 23.94 -39.07
C VAL A 118 23.37 23.14 -39.72
N ARG A 119 23.29 21.81 -39.70
CA ARG A 119 24.27 20.95 -40.37
C ARG A 119 24.30 21.14 -41.89
N ALA A 120 23.14 21.35 -42.50
CA ALA A 120 23.04 21.63 -43.92
C ALA A 120 23.77 22.96 -44.29
N TYR A 121 23.59 23.99 -43.46
CA TYR A 121 24.33 25.27 -43.66
C TYR A 121 25.83 25.07 -43.49
N ALA A 122 26.28 24.32 -42.48
CA ALA A 122 27.69 24.05 -42.30
C ALA A 122 28.30 23.27 -43.49
N ALA A 123 27.58 22.26 -43.99
CA ALA A 123 28.03 21.51 -45.18
C ALA A 123 28.09 22.37 -46.42
N GLN A 124 27.10 23.25 -46.64
CA GLN A 124 27.10 24.18 -47.77
C GLN A 124 28.27 25.17 -47.69
N MET A 125 28.53 25.74 -46.51
CA MET A 125 29.69 26.64 -46.33
C MET A 125 31.01 25.94 -46.57
N TYR A 126 31.16 24.70 -46.18
CA TYR A 126 32.37 23.92 -46.44
C TYR A 126 32.55 23.63 -47.93
N GLN A 127 31.47 23.29 -48.65
CA GLN A 127 31.50 23.01 -50.10
C GLN A 127 31.79 24.25 -50.92
N SER A 128 31.33 25.47 -50.50
CA SER A 128 31.55 26.74 -51.17
C SER A 128 32.85 27.45 -50.78
N GLN A 129 33.86 26.70 -50.32
CA GLN A 129 35.21 27.23 -49.96
C GLN A 129 35.17 28.47 -49.04
N GLY A 130 34.24 28.41 -48.01
CA GLY A 130 34.14 29.47 -47.00
C GLY A 130 33.45 30.76 -47.51
N GLY A 131 32.68 30.67 -48.58
CA GLY A 131 31.90 31.84 -49.08
C GLY A 131 32.66 32.81 -49.95
N LEU A 132 33.90 32.47 -50.41
CA LEU A 132 34.65 33.28 -51.32
C LEU A 132 33.95 33.47 -52.68
N ASP A 133 33.13 32.49 -53.10
CA ASP A 133 32.29 32.63 -54.32
C ASP A 133 31.26 33.77 -54.19
N SER A 134 30.79 34.07 -52.96
CA SER A 134 29.89 35.20 -52.72
C SER A 134 30.58 36.57 -52.94
N LEU A 135 31.89 36.67 -52.67
CA LEU A 135 32.67 37.87 -52.96
C LEU A 135 32.89 38.10 -54.49
N GLY A 136 33.09 37.02 -55.24
CA GLY A 136 33.15 37.07 -56.68
C GLY A 136 31.87 37.65 -57.31
N ALA A 137 30.71 37.19 -56.80
CA ALA A 137 29.41 37.70 -57.22
C ALA A 137 29.18 39.19 -56.92
N TYR A 138 29.88 39.80 -55.94
CA TYR A 138 29.86 41.25 -55.69
C TYR A 138 30.64 42.03 -56.70
N LEU A 139 31.73 41.48 -57.26
CA LEU A 139 32.59 42.14 -58.21
C LEU A 139 31.99 42.19 -59.61
N GLU A 140 30.99 41.38 -59.94
CA GLU A 140 30.32 41.35 -61.26
C GLU A 140 29.06 42.23 -61.34
N VAL A 141 28.87 43.21 -60.46
CA VAL A 141 27.68 44.06 -60.40
C VAL A 141 27.78 45.22 -61.36
N SER A 142 26.78 45.36 -62.23
CA SER A 142 26.76 46.36 -63.31
C SER A 142 26.07 47.69 -62.93
N GLY A 143 25.69 47.92 -61.61
CA GLY A 143 25.05 49.15 -61.17
C GLY A 143 24.68 49.23 -59.69
N PRO A 144 24.45 50.44 -59.12
CA PRO A 144 24.20 50.66 -57.70
C PRO A 144 22.91 50.01 -57.18
N GLN A 145 21.86 49.88 -58.02
CA GLN A 145 20.58 49.24 -57.67
C GLN A 145 20.79 47.74 -57.43
N GLN A 146 21.50 47.05 -58.30
CA GLN A 146 21.76 45.62 -58.16
C GLN A 146 22.64 45.33 -56.94
N LEU A 147 23.55 46.24 -56.59
CA LEU A 147 24.33 46.09 -55.33
C LEU A 147 23.47 46.19 -54.12
N ALA A 148 22.52 47.16 -54.06
CA ALA A 148 21.59 47.30 -52.95
C ALA A 148 20.67 46.06 -52.82
N ASP A 149 20.14 45.57 -53.94
CA ASP A 149 19.26 44.36 -53.92
C ASP A 149 19.99 43.11 -53.45
N ARG A 150 21.24 42.93 -53.85
CA ARG A 150 22.08 41.80 -53.37
C ARG A 150 22.46 41.94 -51.89
N ALA A 151 22.75 43.14 -51.42
CA ALA A 151 23.04 43.40 -50.02
C ALA A 151 21.82 43.07 -49.16
N ALA A 152 20.62 43.50 -49.56
CA ALA A 152 19.39 43.20 -48.88
C ALA A 152 19.10 41.68 -48.86
N ALA A 153 19.34 40.97 -49.94
CA ALA A 153 19.20 39.52 -50.03
C ALA A 153 20.14 38.77 -49.05
N LEU A 154 21.42 39.23 -48.99
CA LEU A 154 22.38 38.63 -48.06
C LEU A 154 22.05 38.92 -46.59
N GLU A 155 21.56 40.12 -46.31
CA GLU A 155 21.07 40.46 -44.98
C GLU A 155 19.89 39.58 -44.56
N ALA A 156 18.91 39.37 -45.46
CA ALA A 156 17.78 38.48 -45.25
C ALA A 156 18.21 37.04 -45.02
N ILE A 157 19.16 36.51 -45.81
CA ILE A 157 19.75 35.18 -45.60
C ILE A 157 20.45 35.10 -44.24
N GLY A 158 21.24 36.13 -43.90
CA GLY A 158 21.94 36.20 -42.61
C GLY A 158 20.96 36.22 -41.42
N ALA A 159 19.87 36.98 -41.55
CA ALA A 159 18.80 36.99 -40.52
C ALA A 159 18.12 35.62 -40.35
N THR A 160 17.78 34.96 -41.46
CA THR A 160 17.21 33.62 -41.43
C THR A 160 18.14 32.61 -40.77
N ARG A 161 19.42 32.63 -41.13
CA ARG A 161 20.41 31.72 -40.52
C ARG A 161 20.57 31.95 -39.02
N ARG A 162 20.59 33.20 -38.56
CA ARG A 162 20.61 33.53 -37.13
C ARG A 162 19.38 32.97 -36.43
N GLN A 163 18.20 33.16 -37.00
CA GLN A 163 16.94 32.62 -36.46
C GLN A 163 16.98 31.11 -36.36
N ASP A 164 17.49 30.40 -37.37
CA ASP A 164 17.59 28.93 -37.34
C ASP A 164 18.60 28.42 -36.28
N LEU A 165 19.73 29.11 -36.10
CA LEU A 165 20.71 28.82 -35.05
C LEU A 165 20.07 29.01 -33.66
N ASP A 166 19.37 30.11 -33.45
CA ASP A 166 18.65 30.39 -32.21
C ASP A 166 17.56 29.35 -31.93
N ARG A 167 16.84 28.94 -33.00
CA ARG A 167 15.84 27.85 -32.88
C ARG A 167 16.52 26.54 -32.50
N ALA A 168 17.61 26.17 -33.14
CA ALA A 168 18.32 24.92 -32.81
C ALA A 168 18.85 24.93 -31.38
N SER A 169 19.35 26.05 -30.90
CA SER A 169 19.79 26.20 -29.52
C SER A 169 18.62 26.04 -28.52
N ARG A 170 17.51 26.73 -28.78
CA ARG A 170 16.32 26.61 -27.91
C ARG A 170 15.75 25.20 -27.88
N THR A 171 15.57 24.56 -29.04
CA THR A 171 15.04 23.20 -29.12
C THR A 171 15.96 22.16 -28.45
N ALA A 172 17.29 22.35 -28.58
CA ALA A 172 18.26 21.50 -27.90
C ALA A 172 18.18 21.64 -26.36
N ASN A 173 18.03 22.86 -25.84
CA ASN A 173 17.86 23.11 -24.43
C ASN A 173 16.54 22.49 -23.89
N THR A 174 15.42 22.71 -24.59
CA THR A 174 14.12 22.10 -24.23
C THR A 174 14.21 20.58 -24.24
N ALA A 175 14.82 19.96 -25.23
CA ALA A 175 15.01 18.52 -25.29
C ALA A 175 15.85 18.00 -24.10
N ALA A 176 16.89 18.74 -23.71
CA ALA A 176 17.71 18.37 -22.56
C ALA A 176 16.92 18.48 -21.23
N GLU A 177 16.09 19.50 -21.07
CA GLU A 177 15.22 19.68 -19.90
C GLU A 177 14.14 18.60 -19.82
N ASP A 178 13.44 18.34 -20.92
CA ASP A 178 12.40 17.30 -20.97
C ASP A 178 12.96 15.91 -20.70
N ARG A 179 14.18 15.63 -21.19
CA ARG A 179 14.86 14.37 -20.89
C ARG A 179 15.16 14.22 -19.41
N ARG A 180 15.65 15.26 -18.74
CA ARG A 180 15.87 15.25 -17.29
C ARG A 180 14.54 15.05 -16.53
N ALA A 181 13.48 15.71 -16.97
CA ALA A 181 12.15 15.54 -16.39
C ALA A 181 11.64 14.10 -16.54
N ALA A 182 11.85 13.47 -17.70
CA ALA A 182 11.51 12.07 -17.93
C ALA A 182 12.31 11.10 -17.04
N ASP A 183 13.61 11.36 -16.84
CA ASP A 183 14.46 10.56 -15.95
C ASP A 183 13.97 10.65 -14.48
N VAL A 184 13.63 11.85 -14.01
CA VAL A 184 13.07 12.05 -12.66
C VAL A 184 11.71 11.34 -12.52
N ALA A 185 10.83 11.48 -13.51
CA ALA A 185 9.53 10.83 -13.47
C ALA A 185 9.64 9.28 -13.47
N ARG A 186 10.63 8.73 -14.19
CA ARG A 186 10.94 7.29 -14.15
C ARG A 186 11.39 6.84 -12.77
N GLN A 187 12.31 7.58 -12.13
CA GLN A 187 12.75 7.28 -10.77
C GLN A 187 11.59 7.35 -9.76
N GLN A 188 10.69 8.33 -9.90
CA GLN A 188 9.51 8.44 -9.05
C GLN A 188 8.57 7.24 -9.23
N ARG A 189 8.35 6.78 -10.46
CA ARG A 189 7.57 5.57 -10.74
C ARG A 189 8.21 4.32 -10.11
N GLU A 190 9.53 4.16 -10.21
CA GLU A 190 10.26 3.05 -9.59
C GLU A 190 10.11 3.07 -8.07
N ALA A 191 10.28 4.23 -7.44
CA ALA A 191 10.08 4.40 -6.00
C ALA A 191 8.62 4.09 -5.59
N ALA A 192 7.63 4.52 -6.37
CA ALA A 192 6.22 4.21 -6.14
C ALA A 192 5.93 2.70 -6.28
N THR A 193 6.59 2.01 -7.23
CA THR A 193 6.48 0.56 -7.42
C THR A 193 6.96 -0.19 -6.18
N VAL A 194 8.11 0.19 -5.64
CA VAL A 194 8.66 -0.41 -4.41
C VAL A 194 7.72 -0.17 -3.23
N LYS A 195 7.21 1.05 -3.07
CA LYS A 195 6.27 1.39 -2.00
C LYS A 195 4.96 0.60 -2.10
N ALA A 196 4.38 0.49 -3.29
CA ALA A 196 3.16 -0.27 -3.50
C ALA A 196 3.37 -1.77 -3.23
N GLY A 197 4.51 -2.32 -3.63
CA GLY A 197 4.89 -3.69 -3.31
C GLY A 197 5.04 -3.95 -1.82
N ALA A 198 5.72 -3.07 -1.10
CA ALA A 198 5.87 -3.17 0.36
C ALA A 198 4.52 -3.03 1.09
N ALA A 199 3.70 -2.06 0.68
CA ALA A 199 2.37 -1.86 1.27
C ALA A 199 1.44 -3.05 1.02
N ARG A 200 1.51 -3.70 -0.16
CA ARG A 200 0.78 -4.93 -0.45
C ARG A 200 1.17 -6.06 0.51
N VAL A 201 2.46 -6.32 0.67
CA VAL A 201 2.95 -7.36 1.57
C VAL A 201 2.53 -7.08 3.01
N ALA A 202 2.60 -5.82 3.45
CA ALA A 202 2.15 -5.43 4.79
C ALA A 202 0.64 -5.64 4.99
N ALA A 203 -0.19 -5.31 3.99
CA ALA A 203 -1.64 -5.52 4.04
C ALA A 203 -2.00 -7.01 4.07
N GLU A 204 -1.36 -7.84 3.25
CA GLU A 204 -1.54 -9.30 3.24
C GLU A 204 -1.13 -9.92 4.58
N ALA A 205 -0.01 -9.49 5.16
CA ALA A 205 0.46 -9.95 6.47
C ALA A 205 -0.50 -9.52 7.59
N ALA A 206 -0.97 -8.27 7.58
CA ALA A 206 -1.92 -7.76 8.57
C ALA A 206 -3.25 -8.53 8.51
N ALA A 207 -3.79 -8.78 7.31
CA ALA A 207 -5.01 -9.55 7.12
C ALA A 207 -4.85 -11.00 7.60
N THR A 208 -3.74 -11.65 7.27
CA THR A 208 -3.46 -13.03 7.70
C THR A 208 -3.32 -13.12 9.22
N SER A 209 -2.60 -12.17 9.83
CA SER A 209 -2.45 -12.10 11.29
C SER A 209 -3.78 -11.82 11.99
N ALA A 210 -4.57 -10.87 11.47
CA ALA A 210 -5.88 -10.57 12.01
C ALA A 210 -6.81 -11.79 11.98
N GLN A 211 -6.83 -12.54 10.87
CA GLN A 211 -7.63 -13.75 10.74
C GLN A 211 -7.18 -14.83 11.74
N ALA A 212 -5.89 -15.10 11.83
CA ALA A 212 -5.36 -16.11 12.76
C ALA A 212 -5.65 -15.76 14.23
N ASP A 213 -5.49 -14.48 14.59
CA ASP A 213 -5.81 -14.01 15.93
C ASP A 213 -7.33 -14.05 16.20
N ALA A 214 -8.17 -13.72 15.22
CA ALA A 214 -9.62 -13.82 15.34
C ALA A 214 -10.06 -15.28 15.58
N ASP A 215 -9.52 -16.22 14.82
CA ASP A 215 -9.83 -17.66 14.98
C ASP A 215 -9.40 -18.17 16.37
N ARG A 216 -8.22 -17.74 16.86
CA ARG A 216 -7.75 -18.07 18.19
C ARG A 216 -8.65 -17.49 19.28
N ILE A 217 -9.03 -16.21 19.15
CA ILE A 217 -9.93 -15.54 20.11
C ILE A 217 -11.30 -16.20 20.10
N ALA A 218 -11.85 -16.57 18.95
CA ALA A 218 -13.12 -17.27 18.85
C ALA A 218 -13.07 -18.62 19.60
N GLY A 219 -11.99 -19.39 19.45
CA GLY A 219 -11.77 -20.63 20.19
C GLY A 219 -11.70 -20.42 21.71
N GLU A 220 -10.97 -19.39 22.16
CA GLU A 220 -10.88 -19.03 23.57
C GLU A 220 -12.23 -18.57 24.14
N GLN A 221 -12.99 -17.78 23.39
CA GLN A 221 -14.33 -17.34 23.78
C GLN A 221 -15.27 -18.53 23.94
N GLN A 222 -15.27 -19.48 23.02
CA GLN A 222 -16.08 -20.70 23.12
C GLN A 222 -15.74 -21.51 24.37
N ALA A 223 -14.45 -21.67 24.68
CA ALA A 223 -14.02 -22.35 25.88
C ALA A 223 -14.49 -21.63 27.17
N ARG A 224 -14.41 -20.29 27.17
CA ARG A 224 -14.89 -19.47 28.29
C ARG A 224 -16.42 -19.56 28.48
N LEU A 225 -17.17 -19.53 27.37
CA LEU A 225 -18.64 -19.72 27.44
C LEU A 225 -19.02 -21.09 28.00
N SER A 226 -18.31 -22.16 27.61
CA SER A 226 -18.49 -23.49 28.17
C SER A 226 -18.24 -23.53 29.68
N THR A 227 -17.16 -22.87 30.13
CA THR A 227 -16.84 -22.76 31.57
C THR A 227 -17.90 -21.95 32.32
N LEU A 228 -18.38 -20.83 31.78
CA LEU A 228 -19.45 -20.02 32.37
C LEU A 228 -20.76 -20.81 32.49
N ALA A 229 -21.14 -21.57 31.46
CA ALA A 229 -22.33 -22.41 31.47
C ALA A 229 -22.26 -23.43 32.62
N THR A 230 -21.10 -24.07 32.78
CA THR A 230 -20.88 -25.02 33.86
C THR A 230 -20.95 -24.36 35.24
N LEU A 231 -20.28 -23.21 35.43
CA LEU A 231 -20.24 -22.49 36.70
C LEU A 231 -21.61 -21.95 37.10
N ARG A 232 -22.47 -21.58 36.17
CA ARG A 232 -23.80 -21.05 36.37
C ARG A 232 -24.89 -22.09 36.25
N GLN A 233 -24.55 -23.32 35.91
CA GLN A 233 -25.53 -24.42 35.65
C GLN A 233 -26.54 -23.99 34.53
N THR A 234 -26.07 -23.34 33.50
CA THR A 234 -26.86 -22.88 32.36
C THR A 234 -26.38 -23.56 31.07
N SER A 235 -26.99 -23.26 29.93
CA SER A 235 -26.48 -23.69 28.62
C SER A 235 -25.52 -22.66 28.01
N VAL A 236 -24.68 -23.13 27.09
CA VAL A 236 -23.73 -22.26 26.39
C VAL A 236 -24.45 -21.17 25.57
N GLU A 237 -25.61 -21.52 24.98
CA GLU A 237 -26.44 -20.60 24.19
C GLU A 237 -27.00 -19.46 25.05
N VAL A 238 -27.42 -19.74 26.28
CA VAL A 238 -27.90 -18.70 27.20
C VAL A 238 -26.78 -17.77 27.64
N GLU A 239 -25.59 -18.30 27.91
CA GLU A 239 -24.43 -17.48 28.26
C GLU A 239 -23.95 -16.62 27.08
N GLN A 240 -23.97 -17.14 25.86
CA GLN A 240 -23.65 -16.38 24.66
C GLN A 240 -24.63 -15.22 24.47
N ALA A 241 -25.92 -15.48 24.51
CA ALA A 241 -26.95 -14.43 24.39
C ALA A 241 -26.81 -13.34 25.46
N ARG A 242 -26.42 -13.73 26.69
CA ARG A 242 -26.16 -12.79 27.78
C ARG A 242 -24.93 -11.91 27.49
N GLN A 243 -23.81 -12.51 27.06
CA GLN A 243 -22.59 -11.77 26.74
C GLN A 243 -22.81 -10.80 25.57
N ASP A 244 -23.51 -11.21 24.52
CA ASP A 244 -23.90 -10.37 23.40
C ASP A 244 -24.81 -9.21 23.84
N GLY A 245 -25.68 -9.45 24.81
CA GLY A 245 -26.51 -8.40 25.41
C GLY A 245 -25.69 -7.36 26.18
N LEU A 246 -24.74 -7.80 26.99
CA LEU A 246 -23.84 -6.92 27.74
C LEU A 246 -22.94 -6.11 26.78
N ALA A 247 -22.41 -6.71 25.75
CA ALA A 247 -21.59 -6.03 24.75
C ALA A 247 -22.38 -4.91 24.03
N ARG A 248 -23.65 -5.16 23.68
CA ARG A 248 -24.54 -4.14 23.08
C ARG A 248 -24.88 -2.99 24.02
N GLN A 249 -24.91 -3.22 25.33
CA GLN A 249 -25.17 -2.16 26.32
C GLN A 249 -23.92 -1.29 26.57
N ALA A 250 -22.70 -1.84 26.31
CA ALA A 250 -21.45 -1.13 26.50
C ALA A 250 -21.00 -0.33 25.27
N ALA A 251 -21.60 -0.58 24.09
CA ALA A 251 -21.36 0.12 22.82
C ALA A 251 -22.25 1.34 22.64
#